data_227a148328ba987152cf55ffc8ce76ef
#
_entry.id   227a148328ba987152cf55ffc8ce76ef
#
_cell.length_a   1.000
_cell.length_b   1.000
_cell.length_c   1.000
_cell.angle_alpha   90.00
_cell.angle_beta   90.00
_cell.angle_gamma   90.00
#
_symmetry.space_group_name_H-M   'P 1'
#
loop_
_entity.id
_entity.type
_entity.pdbx_description
1 polymer ?
#
loop_
_entity_poly.entity_id
_entity_poly.type
_entity_poly.pdbx_seq_one_letter_code
_entity_poly.pdbx_strand_id
1 'polypeptide(L)'
;MTQDPTIDGEGRRELAARIEQVLRAQEGVRGVYRSGSLISNLLRAGAAALGATRDAEPIVSVAAGARGAAVEASIGVDAGAASGEVLREARAAVEAVLAEQGYQRESITLVVAYVQVARAAEEPVEVEPR
;
A
#
# COMPACT_ATOMS: atom_id res chain seq x y z
N MET A 1 24.63 -16.80 -9.29
CA MET A 1 23.90 -16.56 -10.04
C MET A 1 22.88 -15.96 -9.58
N THR A 2 22.46 -15.23 -9.92
CA THR A 2 21.57 -14.65 -9.40
C THR A 2 20.54 -14.61 -10.24
N GLN A 3 19.53 -14.94 -9.98
CA GLN A 3 18.61 -14.84 -10.73
C GLN A 3 17.73 -13.93 -10.21
N ASP A 4 17.13 -13.17 -10.86
CA ASP A 4 16.21 -12.25 -10.37
C ASP A 4 15.08 -13.01 -9.87
N PRO A 5 14.64 -12.69 -8.75
CA PRO A 5 13.56 -13.38 -8.14
C PRO A 5 12.34 -13.18 -8.96
N THR A 6 11.63 -14.22 -9.20
CA THR A 6 10.40 -14.12 -9.87
C THR A 6 9.36 -14.02 -8.82
N ILE A 7 8.45 -13.09 -8.91
CA ILE A 7 7.43 -12.94 -7.91
C ILE A 7 6.27 -13.81 -8.29
N ASP A 8 6.10 -14.94 -7.62
CA ASP A 8 4.98 -15.81 -7.89
C ASP A 8 3.78 -15.31 -7.08
N GLY A 9 2.68 -15.98 -7.19
CA GLY A 9 1.45 -15.52 -6.53
C GLY A 9 1.55 -15.44 -5.04
N GLU A 10 2.17 -16.44 -4.43
CA GLU A 10 2.30 -16.44 -3.01
C GLU A 10 3.30 -15.41 -2.55
N GLY A 11 4.42 -15.29 -3.23
CA GLY A 11 5.42 -14.28 -2.89
C GLY A 11 4.85 -12.88 -3.04
N ARG A 12 4.03 -12.68 -4.05
CA ARG A 12 3.39 -11.38 -4.27
C ARG A 12 2.47 -11.04 -3.09
N ARG A 13 1.71 -12.00 -2.64
CA ARG A 13 0.80 -11.76 -1.52
C ARG A 13 1.55 -11.50 -0.24
N GLU A 14 2.63 -12.23 -0.02
CA GLU A 14 3.42 -12.02 1.17
C GLU A 14 4.09 -10.65 1.15
N LEU A 15 4.61 -10.27 -0.01
CA LEU A 15 5.24 -8.97 -0.14
C LEU A 15 4.21 -7.86 0.07
N ALA A 16 3.03 -8.01 -0.51
CA ALA A 16 1.99 -7.01 -0.35
C ALA A 16 1.57 -6.88 1.12
N ALA A 17 1.47 -7.99 1.82
CA ALA A 17 1.09 -7.96 3.22
C ALA A 17 2.16 -7.27 4.07
N ARG A 18 3.41 -7.54 3.76
CA ARG A 18 4.48 -6.91 4.51
C ARG A 18 4.51 -5.41 4.25
N ILE A 19 4.31 -5.01 3.01
CA ILE A 19 4.29 -3.59 2.67
C ILE A 19 3.11 -2.91 3.37
N GLU A 20 1.96 -3.54 3.37
CA GLU A 20 0.81 -2.97 4.05
C GLU A 20 1.12 -2.76 5.52
N GLN A 21 1.78 -3.72 6.14
CA GLN A 21 2.13 -3.65 7.53
C GLN A 21 3.04 -2.48 7.83
N VAL A 22 4.09 -2.28 7.02
CA VAL A 22 4.99 -1.17 7.28
C VAL A 22 4.36 0.17 6.97
N LEU A 23 3.44 0.22 6.00
CA LEU A 23 2.77 1.47 5.70
C LEU A 23 1.85 1.87 6.86
N ARG A 24 1.14 0.90 7.41
CA ARG A 24 0.25 1.20 8.53
C ARG A 24 1.02 1.64 9.76
N ALA A 25 2.26 1.25 9.86
CA ALA A 25 3.07 1.61 11.01
C ALA A 25 3.75 2.97 10.87
N GLN A 26 3.68 3.60 9.71
CA GLN A 26 4.34 4.89 9.52
C GLN A 26 3.58 5.98 10.24
N GLU A 27 4.36 6.87 10.89
CA GLU A 27 3.75 7.95 11.57
C GLU A 27 3.04 8.82 10.59
N GLY A 28 1.86 9.27 10.86
CA GLY A 28 1.10 10.10 9.94
C GLY A 28 0.20 9.35 9.00
N VAL A 29 0.33 8.03 8.91
CA VAL A 29 -0.53 7.24 8.05
C VAL A 29 -1.72 6.76 8.85
N ARG A 30 -2.90 7.10 8.39
CA ARG A 30 -4.13 6.76 9.10
C ARG A 30 -4.79 5.53 8.52
N GLY A 31 -4.40 5.09 7.38
CA GLY A 31 -4.97 3.88 6.80
C GLY A 31 -4.36 3.60 5.46
N VAL A 32 -4.57 2.39 4.98
CA VAL A 32 -4.09 1.96 3.69
C VAL A 32 -5.31 1.44 2.94
N TYR A 33 -5.46 1.88 1.71
CA TYR A 33 -6.66 1.58 0.93
C TYR A 33 -6.31 1.00 -0.42
N ARG A 34 -7.25 0.33 -1.04
CA ARG A 34 -7.03 -0.20 -2.35
C ARG A 34 -6.91 0.93 -3.33
N SER A 35 -5.98 0.79 -4.26
CA SER A 35 -5.81 1.79 -5.27
C SER A 35 -6.75 1.47 -6.42
N GLY A 36 -7.23 2.48 -7.09
CA GLY A 36 -8.08 2.28 -8.24
C GLY A 36 -7.35 2.41 -9.55
N SER A 37 -6.05 2.22 -9.53
CA SER A 37 -5.25 2.42 -10.70
C SER A 37 -5.37 1.30 -11.71
N LEU A 38 -4.71 1.48 -12.80
CA LEU A 38 -4.68 0.49 -13.84
C LEU A 38 -4.03 -0.80 -13.35
N ILE A 39 -2.95 -0.68 -12.59
CA ILE A 39 -2.29 -1.85 -12.07
C ILE A 39 -3.23 -2.65 -11.19
N SER A 40 -3.92 -1.99 -10.28
CA SER A 40 -4.84 -2.67 -9.40
C SER A 40 -5.96 -3.32 -10.19
N ASN A 41 -6.46 -2.63 -11.19
CA ASN A 41 -7.55 -3.16 -11.99
C ASN A 41 -7.11 -4.39 -12.78
N LEU A 42 -5.91 -4.37 -13.30
CA LEU A 42 -5.42 -5.51 -14.03
C LEU A 42 -5.22 -6.70 -13.12
N LEU A 43 -4.72 -6.46 -11.93
CA LEU A 43 -4.51 -7.53 -10.99
C LEU A 43 -5.84 -8.16 -10.57
N ARG A 44 -6.83 -7.32 -10.34
CA ARG A 44 -8.13 -7.84 -9.95
C ARG A 44 -8.78 -8.62 -11.08
N ALA A 45 -8.63 -8.13 -12.31
CA ALA A 45 -9.17 -8.82 -13.46
C ALA A 45 -8.51 -10.19 -13.63
N GLY A 46 -7.19 -10.23 -13.42
CA GLY A 46 -6.48 -11.49 -13.51
C GLY A 46 -6.94 -12.46 -12.44
N ALA A 47 -7.12 -11.97 -11.23
CA ALA A 47 -7.57 -12.83 -10.16
C ALA A 47 -8.97 -13.33 -10.42
N ALA A 48 -9.84 -12.49 -10.93
CA ALA A 48 -11.19 -12.90 -11.24
C ALA A 48 -11.19 -13.96 -12.34
N ALA A 49 -10.34 -13.79 -13.32
CA ALA A 49 -10.27 -14.75 -14.42
C ALA A 49 -9.79 -16.10 -13.93
N LEU A 50 -9.03 -16.11 -12.83
CA LEU A 50 -8.56 -17.36 -12.29
C LEU A 50 -9.49 -17.91 -11.22
N GLY A 51 -10.60 -17.26 -11.01
CA GLY A 51 -11.55 -17.75 -10.03
C GLY A 51 -11.36 -17.21 -8.62
N ALA A 52 -10.45 -16.30 -8.42
CA ALA A 52 -10.24 -15.76 -7.09
C ALA A 52 -11.25 -14.69 -6.79
N THR A 53 -11.58 -14.52 -5.54
CA THR A 53 -12.54 -13.50 -5.18
C THR A 53 -11.81 -12.19 -4.96
N ARG A 54 -12.57 -11.10 -4.96
CA ARG A 54 -11.97 -9.84 -4.73
C ARG A 54 -11.37 -9.79 -3.39
N ASP A 55 -11.91 -10.43 -2.42
CA ASP A 55 -11.38 -10.38 -1.09
C ASP A 55 -10.05 -11.07 -0.98
N ALA A 56 -9.71 -11.90 -1.93
CA ALA A 56 -8.44 -12.58 -1.88
C ALA A 56 -7.28 -11.70 -2.33
N GLU A 57 -7.58 -10.56 -2.96
CA GLU A 57 -6.52 -9.70 -3.41
C GLU A 57 -6.05 -8.78 -2.31
N PRO A 58 -4.74 -8.61 -2.15
CA PRO A 58 -4.23 -7.71 -1.13
C PRO A 58 -4.63 -6.26 -1.41
N ILE A 59 -4.65 -5.46 -0.37
CA ILE A 59 -4.94 -4.06 -0.50
C ILE A 59 -3.83 -3.32 -1.22
N VAL A 60 -2.59 -3.66 -0.92
CA VAL A 60 -1.45 -3.09 -1.62
C VAL A 60 -1.26 -3.89 -2.89
N SER A 61 -1.11 -3.23 -4.01
CA SER A 61 -0.94 -3.89 -5.29
C SER A 61 0.54 -4.08 -5.59
N VAL A 62 0.92 -5.30 -5.90
CA VAL A 62 2.29 -5.61 -6.25
C VAL A 62 2.23 -6.40 -7.56
N ALA A 63 2.97 -5.94 -8.54
CA ALA A 63 3.03 -6.62 -9.82
C ALA A 63 4.48 -6.82 -10.23
N ALA A 64 4.74 -7.85 -10.98
CA ALA A 64 6.09 -8.08 -11.51
C ALA A 64 6.25 -7.24 -12.75
N GLY A 65 7.23 -6.39 -12.77
CA GLY A 65 7.54 -5.59 -13.92
C GLY A 65 8.79 -6.08 -14.59
N ALA A 66 9.16 -5.42 -15.65
CA ALA A 66 10.34 -5.82 -16.43
C ALA A 66 11.61 -5.67 -15.62
N ARG A 67 11.63 -4.73 -14.67
CA ARG A 67 12.84 -4.51 -13.93
C ARG A 67 12.68 -4.79 -12.47
N GLY A 68 11.59 -5.33 -12.02
CA GLY A 68 11.43 -5.63 -10.61
C GLY A 68 10.00 -5.50 -10.20
N ALA A 69 9.77 -5.18 -8.95
CA ALA A 69 8.43 -5.10 -8.41
C ALA A 69 7.84 -3.72 -8.61
N ALA A 70 6.62 -3.67 -9.07
CA ALA A 70 5.87 -2.42 -9.17
C ALA A 70 4.87 -2.43 -8.04
N VAL A 71 4.95 -1.46 -7.16
CA VAL A 71 4.13 -1.40 -5.97
C VAL A 71 3.23 -0.19 -6.05
N GLU A 72 1.98 -0.36 -5.67
CA GLU A 72 1.06 0.75 -5.65
C GLU A 72 0.18 0.69 -4.46
N ALA A 73 -0.01 1.77 -3.78
CA ALA A 73 -0.88 1.82 -2.60
C ALA A 73 -1.45 3.21 -2.43
N SER A 74 -2.63 3.28 -1.84
CA SER A 74 -3.24 4.54 -1.50
C SER A 74 -3.28 4.63 0.01
N ILE A 75 -2.94 5.77 0.56
CA ILE A 75 -2.91 5.92 2.00
C ILE A 75 -3.75 7.09 2.44
N GLY A 76 -4.19 7.03 3.67
CA GLY A 76 -4.83 8.16 4.32
C GLY A 76 -3.81 8.80 5.23
N VAL A 77 -3.73 10.12 5.22
CA VAL A 77 -2.74 10.85 5.98
C VAL A 77 -3.42 11.71 7.00
N ASP A 78 -2.84 11.80 8.19
CA ASP A 78 -3.36 12.64 9.23
C ASP A 78 -3.33 14.09 8.77
N ALA A 79 -4.41 14.80 8.97
CA ALA A 79 -4.51 16.19 8.57
C ALA A 79 -3.45 17.07 9.21
N GLY A 80 -2.98 16.68 10.39
CA GLY A 80 -1.96 17.44 11.04
C GLY A 80 -0.53 17.13 10.61
N ALA A 81 -0.36 16.16 9.73
CA ALA A 81 0.97 15.78 9.31
C ALA A 81 1.33 16.42 7.99
N ALA A 82 2.61 16.53 7.72
CA ALA A 82 3.07 17.06 6.45
C ALA A 82 3.02 15.92 5.45
N SER A 83 2.07 15.96 4.54
CA SER A 83 1.83 14.86 3.61
C SER A 83 3.06 14.50 2.79
N GLY A 84 3.81 15.47 2.34
CA GLY A 84 5.00 15.18 1.55
C GLY A 84 6.02 14.41 2.33
N GLU A 85 6.15 14.71 3.63
CA GLU A 85 7.09 14.03 4.42
C GLU A 85 6.61 12.63 4.71
N VAL A 86 5.32 12.47 4.98
CA VAL A 86 4.75 11.16 5.21
C VAL A 86 4.98 10.29 3.97
N LEU A 87 4.79 10.85 2.77
CA LEU A 87 5.00 10.09 1.56
C LEU A 87 6.46 9.69 1.38
N ARG A 88 7.38 10.58 1.72
CA ARG A 88 8.79 10.24 1.58
C ARG A 88 9.18 9.13 2.54
N GLU A 89 8.70 9.19 3.76
CA GLU A 89 9.04 8.19 4.73
C GLU A 89 8.36 6.86 4.39
N ALA A 90 7.13 6.93 3.90
CA ALA A 90 6.43 5.72 3.50
C ALA A 90 7.14 5.05 2.33
N ARG A 91 7.61 5.86 1.38
CA ARG A 91 8.31 5.30 0.25
C ARG A 91 9.60 4.63 0.69
N ALA A 92 10.33 5.27 1.59
CA ALA A 92 11.56 4.69 2.09
C ALA A 92 11.29 3.35 2.79
N ALA A 93 10.17 3.26 3.50
CA ALA A 93 9.81 2.03 4.18
C ALA A 93 9.51 0.93 3.16
N VAL A 94 8.84 1.26 2.07
CA VAL A 94 8.55 0.28 1.04
C VAL A 94 9.85 -0.16 0.37
N GLU A 95 10.75 0.78 0.11
CA GLU A 95 12.03 0.45 -0.50
C GLU A 95 12.80 -0.50 0.39
N ALA A 96 12.75 -0.28 1.69
CA ALA A 96 13.46 -1.14 2.62
C ALA A 96 12.88 -2.56 2.60
N VAL A 97 11.56 -2.69 2.48
CA VAL A 97 10.95 -3.99 2.41
C VAL A 97 11.40 -4.72 1.15
N LEU A 98 11.42 -4.02 0.01
CA LEU A 98 11.83 -4.66 -1.22
C LEU A 98 13.26 -5.14 -1.12
N ALA A 99 14.14 -4.33 -0.56
CA ALA A 99 15.53 -4.71 -0.41
C ALA A 99 15.68 -5.89 0.53
N GLU A 100 14.93 -5.87 1.64
CA GLU A 100 15.00 -6.92 2.59
C GLU A 100 14.54 -8.23 1.99
N GLN A 101 13.56 -8.20 1.10
CA GLN A 101 13.03 -9.39 0.49
C GLN A 101 13.79 -9.77 -0.78
N GLY A 102 14.76 -9.01 -1.18
CA GLY A 102 15.58 -9.34 -2.33
C GLY A 102 15.02 -8.95 -3.67
N TYR A 103 14.04 -8.07 -3.70
CA TYR A 103 13.46 -7.66 -4.97
C TYR A 103 14.00 -6.32 -5.43
N GLN A 104 14.14 -6.18 -6.74
CA GLN A 104 14.49 -4.90 -7.28
C GLN A 104 13.25 -4.09 -7.45
N ARG A 105 13.37 -2.79 -7.47
CA ARG A 105 12.24 -1.92 -7.57
C ARG A 105 12.03 -1.50 -9.00
N GLU A 106 10.87 -1.73 -9.54
CA GLU A 106 10.52 -1.19 -10.83
C GLU A 106 9.87 0.18 -10.60
N SER A 107 8.89 0.27 -9.72
CA SER A 107 8.25 1.53 -9.40
C SER A 107 7.55 1.41 -8.08
N ILE A 108 7.41 2.55 -7.40
CA ILE A 108 6.63 2.63 -6.19
C ILE A 108 5.73 3.84 -6.35
N THR A 109 4.43 3.63 -6.34
CA THR A 109 3.48 4.71 -6.47
C THR A 109 2.65 4.76 -5.20
N LEU A 110 2.74 5.86 -4.49
CA LEU A 110 1.95 6.05 -3.29
C LEU A 110 1.10 7.28 -3.47
N VAL A 111 -0.18 7.14 -3.22
CA VAL A 111 -1.12 8.21 -3.43
C VAL A 111 -1.80 8.53 -2.13
N VAL A 112 -1.96 9.80 -1.84
CA VAL A 112 -2.71 10.21 -0.67
C VAL A 112 -4.16 10.28 -1.11
N ALA A 113 -4.93 9.30 -0.70
CA ALA A 113 -6.33 9.24 -1.08
C ALA A 113 -7.21 10.03 -0.15
N TYR A 114 -6.78 10.15 1.11
CA TYR A 114 -7.59 10.86 2.08
C TYR A 114 -6.70 11.62 3.03
N VAL A 115 -7.17 12.78 3.44
CA VAL A 115 -6.52 13.51 4.52
C VAL A 115 -7.54 13.50 5.64
N GLN A 116 -7.19 12.87 6.74
CA GLN A 116 -8.18 12.60 7.77
C GLN A 116 -7.87 13.30 9.05
N VAL A 117 -8.90 13.79 9.68
CA VAL A 117 -8.76 14.42 10.97
C VAL A 117 -8.63 13.32 12.01
N ALA A 118 -7.82 13.58 13.01
CA ALA A 118 -7.62 12.58 14.04
C ALA A 118 -8.94 12.23 14.69
N ARG A 119 -9.25 10.96 14.82
CA ARG A 119 -10.45 10.56 15.33
C ARG A 119 -10.62 10.80 16.71
N ALA A 120 -9.69 10.63 17.47
CA ALA A 120 -9.83 10.87 18.85
C ALA A 120 -10.31 12.19 19.05
N ALA A 121 -9.87 13.03 18.25
CA ALA A 121 -10.23 14.34 18.49
C ALA A 121 -11.62 14.47 18.19
N GLU A 122 -12.20 13.62 17.60
CA GLU A 122 -13.43 13.85 17.34
C GLU A 122 -14.25 13.27 18.19
N GLU A 123 -14.01 12.92 19.14
CA GLU A 123 -14.76 12.42 19.99
C GLU A 123 -15.90 13.04 19.97
N PRO A 124 -16.75 12.61 20.03
CA PRO A 124 -17.95 13.04 19.93
C PRO A 124 -18.26 14.09 20.63
N VAL A 125 -18.40 14.75 20.41
CA VAL A 125 -18.63 15.72 20.92
C VAL A 125 -19.78 15.79 21.22
N GLU A 126 -20.21 15.45 21.64
CA GLU A 126 -21.27 15.52 22.07
C GLU A 126 -21.77 16.64 22.18
N VAL A 127 -22.22 16.99 21.87
CA VAL A 127 -22.79 17.98 21.73
C VAL A 127 -23.77 18.00 22.51
N GLU A 128 -23.91 18.45 23.16
CA GLU A 128 -24.79 18.55 24.02
C GLU A 128 -25.86 19.22 23.68
N PRO A 129 -26.67 18.96 23.80
CA PRO A 129 -27.74 19.44 23.43
C PRO A 129 -28.11 20.44 24.25
N ARG A 130 -28.58 21.13 24.08
CA ARG A 130 -28.90 22.08 24.89
C ARG A 130 -30.07 22.27 24.82
#